data_119c67c5a27d58c9341aa85ee0026701
#
_entry.id   119c67c5a27d58c9341aa85ee0026701
#
_cell.length_a   1.000
_cell.length_b   1.000
_cell.length_c   1.000
_cell.angle_alpha   90.00
_cell.angle_beta   90.00
_cell.angle_gamma   90.00
#
_symmetry.space_group_name_H-M   'P 1'
#
loop_
_entity.id
_entity.type
_entity.pdbx_description
1 polymer ?
#
loop_
_entity_poly.entity_id
_entity_poly.type
_entity_poly.pdbx_seq_one_letter_code
_entity_poly.pdbx_strand_id
1 'polypeptide(L)'
;DGTLIGDSNGIYRTDENGEILISGLQPGKSVVVTETQAPPGYLIDTQAQTVQIKEGRTVSLNFKNQPKGELIIQKRDSATGQPLAGAQFRVTTAAGCEVGLDGVIGDSTLTQNGIFTTDSSGEIRITNLAPGAYVLTEIKAPHGYVMDAPSTNVVIGEGGDTQTVVITNTPKGGLVINKLDSVTHEPLEGVEFTITEAD
;
A
#
# COMPACT_ATOMS: atom_id res chain seq x y z
N ASP A 1 30.48 4.58 -24.57
CA ASP A 1 29.65 4.17 -25.72
C ASP A 1 29.67 2.66 -25.83
N GLY A 2 28.68 1.99 -25.21
CA GLY A 2 28.56 0.53 -25.25
C GLY A 2 27.97 0.08 -26.58
N THR A 3 28.66 -0.77 -27.35
CA THR A 3 28.07 -1.49 -28.47
C THR A 3 27.12 -2.53 -27.92
N LEU A 4 25.86 -2.52 -28.40
CA LEU A 4 24.87 -3.55 -28.05
C LEU A 4 25.34 -4.92 -28.53
N ILE A 5 25.11 -5.96 -27.71
CA ILE A 5 25.59 -7.31 -27.98
C ILE A 5 24.44 -8.17 -28.47
N GLY A 6 24.70 -8.93 -29.57
CA GLY A 6 23.80 -9.95 -30.11
C GLY A 6 22.66 -9.40 -30.97
N ASP A 7 21.85 -10.32 -31.49
CA ASP A 7 20.76 -10.05 -32.44
C ASP A 7 19.51 -9.40 -31.84
N SER A 8 19.44 -9.30 -30.51
CA SER A 8 18.32 -8.75 -29.75
C SER A 8 18.46 -7.26 -29.41
N ASN A 9 19.34 -6.53 -30.11
CA ASN A 9 19.66 -5.13 -29.79
C ASN A 9 20.12 -4.91 -28.33
N GLY A 10 20.83 -5.91 -27.77
CA GLY A 10 21.33 -5.89 -26.38
C GLY A 10 20.27 -6.11 -25.31
N ILE A 11 19.01 -6.43 -25.67
CA ILE A 11 17.94 -6.73 -24.72
C ILE A 11 17.69 -8.23 -24.70
N TYR A 12 17.88 -8.83 -23.54
CA TYR A 12 17.69 -10.26 -23.30
C TYR A 12 16.66 -10.46 -22.18
N ARG A 13 15.94 -11.58 -22.23
CA ARG A 13 15.00 -11.98 -21.18
C ARG A 13 15.42 -13.31 -20.60
N THR A 14 15.29 -13.47 -19.30
CA THR A 14 15.50 -14.75 -18.62
C THR A 14 14.49 -15.78 -19.10
N ASP A 15 14.94 -17.05 -19.21
CA ASP A 15 14.10 -18.20 -19.44
C ASP A 15 13.32 -18.65 -18.20
N GLU A 16 12.67 -19.81 -18.26
CA GLU A 16 11.92 -20.40 -17.14
C GLU A 16 12.77 -20.76 -15.92
N ASN A 17 14.10 -20.91 -16.12
CA ASN A 17 15.07 -21.18 -15.05
C ASN A 17 15.67 -19.90 -14.46
N GLY A 18 15.27 -18.72 -14.97
CA GLY A 18 15.84 -17.44 -14.59
C GLY A 18 17.21 -17.18 -15.20
N GLU A 19 17.56 -17.85 -16.31
CA GLU A 19 18.89 -17.77 -16.95
C GLU A 19 18.86 -17.06 -18.31
N ILE A 20 19.98 -16.38 -18.61
CA ILE A 20 20.32 -15.88 -19.94
C ILE A 20 21.70 -16.43 -20.28
N LEU A 21 21.80 -17.21 -21.35
CA LEU A 21 23.07 -17.67 -21.90
C LEU A 21 23.41 -16.91 -23.19
N ILE A 22 24.52 -16.16 -23.16
CA ILE A 22 25.05 -15.44 -24.32
C ILE A 22 26.37 -16.09 -24.70
N SER A 23 26.44 -16.63 -25.91
CA SER A 23 27.65 -17.28 -26.46
C SER A 23 28.29 -16.42 -27.56
N GLY A 24 29.51 -16.78 -27.96
CA GLY A 24 30.20 -16.12 -29.06
C GLY A 24 30.82 -14.77 -28.69
N LEU A 25 30.92 -14.44 -27.41
CA LEU A 25 31.53 -13.20 -26.93
C LEU A 25 33.06 -13.24 -27.09
N GLN A 26 33.67 -12.12 -27.52
CA GLN A 26 35.11 -12.01 -27.73
C GLN A 26 35.85 -11.96 -26.38
N PRO A 27 36.86 -12.83 -26.18
CA PRO A 27 37.73 -12.80 -24.99
C PRO A 27 38.43 -11.44 -24.84
N GLY A 28 38.68 -11.06 -23.60
CA GLY A 28 39.37 -9.80 -23.24
C GLY A 28 38.46 -8.57 -23.23
N LYS A 29 37.23 -8.65 -23.75
CA LYS A 29 36.27 -7.55 -23.68
C LYS A 29 35.57 -7.54 -22.32
N SER A 30 35.22 -6.32 -21.87
CA SER A 30 34.33 -6.13 -20.71
C SER A 30 32.91 -5.93 -21.16
N VAL A 31 31.97 -6.57 -20.49
CA VAL A 31 30.53 -6.46 -20.71
C VAL A 31 29.90 -5.88 -19.47
N VAL A 32 29.02 -4.90 -19.64
CA VAL A 32 28.18 -4.32 -18.58
C VAL A 32 26.77 -4.87 -18.74
N VAL A 33 26.23 -5.40 -17.66
CA VAL A 33 24.85 -5.92 -17.62
C VAL A 33 24.05 -5.10 -16.62
N THR A 34 22.88 -4.65 -17.03
CA THR A 34 21.97 -3.85 -16.21
C THR A 34 20.57 -4.43 -16.37
N GLU A 35 19.87 -4.62 -15.27
CA GLU A 35 18.47 -4.98 -15.32
C GLU A 35 17.66 -3.76 -15.76
N THR A 36 16.81 -3.93 -16.77
CA THR A 36 15.94 -2.86 -17.32
C THR A 36 14.49 -3.05 -16.95
N GLN A 37 14.12 -4.25 -16.50
CA GLN A 37 12.76 -4.58 -16.08
C GLN A 37 12.79 -5.74 -15.08
N ALA A 38 12.21 -5.52 -13.90
CA ALA A 38 11.98 -6.57 -12.91
C ALA A 38 10.71 -7.38 -13.25
N PRO A 39 10.60 -8.64 -12.77
CA PRO A 39 9.35 -9.38 -12.81
C PRO A 39 8.25 -8.67 -12.00
N PRO A 40 6.95 -8.91 -12.31
CA PRO A 40 5.86 -8.41 -11.49
C PRO A 40 6.02 -8.81 -10.02
N GLY A 41 5.75 -7.89 -9.09
CA GLY A 41 5.90 -8.11 -7.66
C GLY A 41 7.31 -7.96 -7.09
N TYR A 42 8.29 -7.58 -7.93
CA TYR A 42 9.68 -7.34 -7.50
C TYR A 42 10.13 -5.91 -7.76
N LEU A 43 11.10 -5.47 -6.98
CA LEU A 43 11.84 -4.23 -7.23
C LEU A 43 12.94 -4.51 -8.26
N ILE A 44 13.17 -3.52 -9.15
CA ILE A 44 14.28 -3.59 -10.10
C ILE A 44 15.62 -3.42 -9.38
N ASP A 45 16.62 -4.26 -9.71
CA ASP A 45 18.01 -4.05 -9.30
C ASP A 45 18.69 -3.08 -10.28
N THR A 46 18.86 -1.84 -9.84
CA THR A 46 19.51 -0.80 -10.65
C THR A 46 21.03 -0.88 -10.67
N GLN A 47 21.64 -1.84 -9.97
CA GLN A 47 23.08 -2.01 -9.87
C GLN A 47 23.62 -2.70 -11.12
N ALA A 48 24.33 -1.95 -11.96
CA ALA A 48 25.01 -2.52 -13.11
C ALA A 48 26.20 -3.39 -12.66
N GLN A 49 26.34 -4.59 -13.25
CA GLN A 49 27.47 -5.46 -13.02
C GLN A 49 28.37 -5.50 -14.26
N THR A 50 29.66 -5.42 -14.06
CA THR A 50 30.66 -5.50 -15.14
C THR A 50 31.49 -6.76 -15.03
N VAL A 51 31.68 -7.48 -16.14
CA VAL A 51 32.48 -8.70 -16.19
C VAL A 51 33.38 -8.69 -17.41
N GLN A 52 34.62 -9.21 -17.24
CA GLN A 52 35.54 -9.44 -18.35
C GLN A 52 35.37 -10.85 -18.92
N ILE A 53 35.17 -10.95 -20.21
CA ILE A 53 35.05 -12.23 -20.92
C ILE A 53 36.42 -12.91 -20.97
N LYS A 54 36.50 -14.17 -20.55
CA LYS A 54 37.69 -14.99 -20.50
C LYS A 54 37.70 -16.01 -21.63
N GLU A 55 38.88 -16.26 -22.16
CA GLU A 55 39.09 -17.26 -23.21
C GLU A 55 38.66 -18.67 -22.74
N GLY A 56 37.84 -19.34 -23.55
CA GLY A 56 37.40 -20.72 -23.31
C GLY A 56 36.59 -20.94 -22.02
N ARG A 57 36.07 -19.87 -21.39
CA ARG A 57 35.31 -19.98 -20.13
C ARG A 57 34.00 -19.23 -20.21
N THR A 58 32.98 -19.82 -19.60
CA THR A 58 31.75 -19.11 -19.28
C THR A 58 31.94 -18.38 -17.93
N VAL A 59 31.58 -17.11 -17.87
CA VAL A 59 31.56 -16.31 -16.64
C VAL A 59 30.12 -16.05 -16.28
N SER A 60 29.75 -16.07 -14.99
CA SER A 60 28.39 -15.90 -14.50
C SER A 60 28.25 -14.61 -13.70
N LEU A 61 27.12 -13.96 -13.83
CA LEU A 61 26.65 -12.85 -13.00
C LEU A 61 25.36 -13.27 -12.32
N ASN A 62 25.15 -12.80 -11.10
CA ASN A 62 23.92 -13.06 -10.36
C ASN A 62 23.26 -11.73 -9.98
N PHE A 63 22.02 -11.57 -10.38
CA PHE A 63 21.15 -10.48 -9.96
C PHE A 63 20.09 -11.03 -8.99
N LYS A 64 19.69 -10.20 -8.03
CA LYS A 64 18.69 -10.58 -7.03
C LYS A 64 17.68 -9.45 -6.92
N ASN A 65 16.43 -9.75 -7.20
CA ASN A 65 15.35 -8.81 -7.02
C ASN A 65 14.68 -9.01 -5.66
N GLN A 66 14.35 -7.90 -5.02
CA GLN A 66 13.65 -7.90 -3.76
C GLN A 66 12.14 -7.95 -4.01
N PRO A 67 11.41 -8.91 -3.42
CA PRO A 67 9.95 -8.91 -3.53
C PRO A 67 9.37 -7.69 -2.81
N LYS A 68 8.30 -7.16 -3.39
CA LYS A 68 7.49 -6.08 -2.82
C LYS A 68 6.54 -6.64 -1.76
N GLY A 69 6.19 -5.82 -0.79
CA GLY A 69 5.31 -6.18 0.32
C GLY A 69 3.85 -5.80 0.12
N GLU A 70 3.07 -6.00 1.17
CA GLU A 70 1.64 -5.75 1.22
C GLU A 70 1.23 -5.06 2.52
N LEU A 71 0.20 -4.21 2.46
CA LEU A 71 -0.44 -3.58 3.60
C LEU A 71 -1.93 -3.91 3.62
N ILE A 72 -2.41 -4.40 4.77
CA ILE A 72 -3.82 -4.63 5.05
C ILE A 72 -4.23 -3.65 6.16
N ILE A 73 -5.21 -2.80 5.87
CA ILE A 73 -5.82 -1.91 6.85
C ILE A 73 -7.15 -2.54 7.27
N GLN A 74 -7.34 -2.79 8.56
CA GLN A 74 -8.58 -3.31 9.12
C GLN A 74 -9.24 -2.24 10.00
N LYS A 75 -10.41 -1.77 9.58
CA LYS A 75 -11.20 -0.79 10.32
C LYS A 75 -12.23 -1.49 11.19
N ARG A 76 -12.20 -1.22 12.50
CA ARG A 76 -13.01 -1.91 13.51
C ARG A 76 -13.74 -0.92 14.42
N ASP A 77 -14.90 -1.32 14.92
CA ASP A 77 -15.61 -0.67 16.02
C ASP A 77 -14.83 -0.87 17.32
N SER A 78 -14.54 0.20 18.06
CA SER A 78 -13.73 0.15 19.27
C SER A 78 -14.42 -0.60 20.43
N ALA A 79 -15.76 -0.65 20.44
CA ALA A 79 -16.53 -1.29 21.50
C ALA A 79 -16.82 -2.77 21.21
N THR A 80 -17.09 -3.12 19.94
CA THR A 80 -17.58 -4.46 19.54
C THR A 80 -16.56 -5.27 18.75
N GLY A 81 -15.53 -4.63 18.20
CA GLY A 81 -14.57 -5.25 17.27
C GLY A 81 -15.12 -5.57 15.89
N GLN A 82 -16.38 -5.22 15.60
CA GLN A 82 -17.01 -5.48 14.31
C GLN A 82 -16.35 -4.67 13.18
N PRO A 83 -16.32 -5.19 11.95
CA PRO A 83 -15.75 -4.49 10.81
C PRO A 83 -16.56 -3.24 10.46
N LEU A 84 -15.86 -2.18 10.03
CA LEU A 84 -16.46 -0.91 9.66
C LEU A 84 -16.18 -0.59 8.18
N ALA A 85 -17.22 -0.62 7.35
CA ALA A 85 -17.18 -0.20 5.96
C ALA A 85 -17.30 1.33 5.82
N GLY A 86 -16.77 1.88 4.73
CA GLY A 86 -16.94 3.28 4.35
C GLY A 86 -16.00 4.27 5.04
N ALA A 87 -15.03 3.81 5.83
CA ALA A 87 -13.93 4.65 6.29
C ALA A 87 -13.02 4.99 5.11
N GLN A 88 -12.53 6.23 5.06
CA GLN A 88 -11.64 6.68 3.98
C GLN A 88 -10.24 7.00 4.50
N PHE A 89 -9.27 6.49 3.79
CA PHE A 89 -7.85 6.64 4.11
C PHE A 89 -7.06 7.23 2.95
N ARG A 90 -6.07 8.04 3.28
CA ARG A 90 -4.95 8.38 2.40
C ARG A 90 -3.72 7.66 2.90
N VAL A 91 -2.95 7.07 1.98
CA VAL A 91 -1.69 6.41 2.29
C VAL A 91 -0.57 7.15 1.58
N THR A 92 0.47 7.51 2.31
CA THR A 92 1.66 8.17 1.77
C THR A 92 2.93 7.47 2.24
N THR A 93 4.02 7.66 1.51
CA THR A 93 5.35 7.35 2.04
C THR A 93 5.69 8.34 3.16
N ALA A 94 6.76 8.07 3.92
CA ALA A 94 7.29 9.03 4.91
C ALA A 94 7.72 10.37 4.27
N ALA A 95 8.05 10.39 2.98
CA ALA A 95 8.37 11.59 2.21
C ALA A 95 7.12 12.35 1.70
N GLY A 96 5.91 11.84 1.99
CA GLY A 96 4.64 12.47 1.61
C GLY A 96 4.15 12.12 0.19
N CYS A 97 4.81 11.19 -0.53
CA CYS A 97 4.33 10.75 -1.84
C CYS A 97 3.10 9.84 -1.69
N GLU A 98 2.04 10.11 -2.43
CA GLU A 98 0.82 9.29 -2.41
C GLU A 98 1.06 7.89 -2.99
N VAL A 99 0.36 6.91 -2.42
CA VAL A 99 0.40 5.50 -2.81
C VAL A 99 -0.92 5.12 -3.44
N GLY A 100 -0.89 4.45 -4.59
CA GLY A 100 -2.05 3.86 -5.26
C GLY A 100 -2.34 2.41 -4.80
N LEU A 101 -3.41 1.80 -5.33
CA LEU A 101 -3.82 0.41 -5.00
C LEU A 101 -2.73 -0.63 -5.28
N ASP A 102 -1.90 -0.39 -6.31
CA ASP A 102 -0.80 -1.29 -6.69
C ASP A 102 0.54 -0.87 -6.08
N GLY A 103 0.51 -0.02 -5.05
CA GLY A 103 1.72 0.48 -4.41
C GLY A 103 2.55 1.42 -5.30
N VAL A 104 2.01 1.88 -6.44
CA VAL A 104 2.70 2.81 -7.32
C VAL A 104 2.70 4.20 -6.69
N ILE A 105 3.89 4.68 -6.36
CA ILE A 105 4.09 5.98 -5.73
C ILE A 105 3.85 7.09 -6.76
N GLY A 106 2.97 8.04 -6.42
CA GLY A 106 2.69 9.21 -7.24
C GLY A 106 1.68 9.00 -8.38
N ASP A 107 1.12 7.81 -8.55
CA ASP A 107 0.05 7.57 -9.51
C ASP A 107 -1.33 7.70 -8.85
N SER A 108 -1.94 8.87 -9.01
CA SER A 108 -3.30 9.16 -8.52
C SER A 108 -4.41 8.52 -9.38
N THR A 109 -4.08 7.83 -10.47
CA THR A 109 -5.07 7.24 -11.39
C THR A 109 -5.66 5.93 -10.87
N LEU A 110 -4.98 5.23 -9.95
CA LEU A 110 -5.36 3.91 -9.43
C LEU A 110 -6.32 3.96 -8.23
N THR A 111 -6.55 5.14 -7.66
CA THR A 111 -7.54 5.38 -6.61
C THR A 111 -8.41 6.55 -7.00
N GLN A 112 -9.66 6.61 -6.52
CA GLN A 112 -10.43 7.84 -6.68
C GLN A 112 -9.75 8.96 -5.86
N ASN A 113 -8.88 9.73 -6.51
CA ASN A 113 -8.12 10.85 -5.93
C ASN A 113 -7.17 10.46 -4.77
N GLY A 114 -6.50 9.30 -4.85
CA GLY A 114 -5.59 8.82 -3.78
C GLY A 114 -6.29 8.42 -2.49
N ILE A 115 -7.61 8.20 -2.52
CA ILE A 115 -8.43 7.83 -1.37
C ILE A 115 -8.83 6.37 -1.46
N PHE A 116 -8.52 5.60 -0.43
CA PHE A 116 -8.94 4.23 -0.23
C PHE A 116 -10.17 4.20 0.66
N THR A 117 -11.13 3.34 0.36
CA THR A 117 -12.35 3.18 1.18
C THR A 117 -12.45 1.74 1.66
N THR A 118 -12.70 1.54 2.97
CA THR A 118 -12.90 0.20 3.52
C THR A 118 -14.15 -0.45 2.94
N ASP A 119 -14.02 -1.73 2.56
CA ASP A 119 -15.09 -2.56 2.03
C ASP A 119 -16.05 -3.07 3.12
N SER A 120 -16.96 -3.98 2.78
CA SER A 120 -17.93 -4.58 3.71
C SER A 120 -17.29 -5.41 4.83
N SER A 121 -16.07 -5.89 4.65
CA SER A 121 -15.26 -6.57 5.67
C SER A 121 -14.45 -5.60 6.54
N GLY A 122 -14.54 -4.30 6.27
CA GLY A 122 -13.79 -3.25 6.94
C GLY A 122 -12.32 -3.23 6.50
N GLU A 123 -12.00 -3.73 5.30
CA GLU A 123 -10.61 -3.87 4.87
C GLU A 123 -10.26 -2.98 3.67
N ILE A 124 -8.99 -2.59 3.62
CA ILE A 124 -8.29 -2.07 2.45
C ILE A 124 -7.03 -2.92 2.30
N ARG A 125 -6.78 -3.40 1.09
CA ARG A 125 -5.58 -4.16 0.74
C ARG A 125 -4.78 -3.43 -0.32
N ILE A 126 -3.50 -3.15 -0.03
CA ILE A 126 -2.57 -2.47 -0.94
C ILE A 126 -1.39 -3.40 -1.17
N THR A 127 -1.18 -3.80 -2.42
CA THR A 127 -0.12 -4.72 -2.84
C THR A 127 1.04 -3.97 -3.49
N ASN A 128 2.14 -4.68 -3.76
CA ASN A 128 3.30 -4.15 -4.49
C ASN A 128 4.00 -2.95 -3.83
N LEU A 129 3.94 -2.84 -2.50
CA LEU A 129 4.63 -1.81 -1.74
C LEU A 129 6.13 -2.08 -1.68
N ALA A 130 6.94 -1.07 -1.97
CA ALA A 130 8.37 -1.12 -1.69
C ALA A 130 8.61 -1.18 -0.16
N PRO A 131 9.67 -1.83 0.32
CA PRO A 131 10.07 -1.71 1.72
C PRO A 131 10.29 -0.26 2.11
N GLY A 132 9.80 0.12 3.30
CA GLY A 132 9.90 1.49 3.77
C GLY A 132 8.81 1.89 4.74
N ALA A 133 8.87 3.14 5.20
CA ALA A 133 7.90 3.70 6.13
C ALA A 133 6.76 4.39 5.37
N TYR A 134 5.53 4.13 5.82
CA TYR A 134 4.29 4.67 5.29
C TYR A 134 3.47 5.32 6.38
N VAL A 135 2.65 6.30 6.01
CA VAL A 135 1.71 6.99 6.88
C VAL A 135 0.30 6.75 6.37
N LEU A 136 -0.54 6.20 7.24
CA LEU A 136 -1.97 6.00 7.02
C LEU A 136 -2.69 7.17 7.66
N THR A 137 -3.45 7.94 6.91
CA THR A 137 -4.26 9.05 7.44
C THR A 137 -5.73 8.76 7.19
N GLU A 138 -6.51 8.60 8.26
CA GLU A 138 -7.96 8.54 8.14
C GLU A 138 -8.49 9.94 7.85
N ILE A 139 -9.17 10.10 6.71
CA ILE A 139 -9.71 11.40 6.26
C ILE A 139 -11.23 11.48 6.44
N LYS A 140 -11.88 10.33 6.65
CA LYS A 140 -13.31 10.25 6.92
C LYS A 140 -13.63 8.98 7.72
N ALA A 141 -14.24 9.18 8.89
CA ALA A 141 -14.80 8.09 9.68
C ALA A 141 -16.07 7.51 9.02
N PRO A 142 -16.43 6.25 9.27
CA PRO A 142 -17.72 5.68 8.91
C PRO A 142 -18.89 6.49 9.49
N HIS A 143 -20.05 6.41 8.85
CA HIS A 143 -21.25 7.08 9.38
C HIS A 143 -21.58 6.57 10.79
N GLY A 144 -21.85 7.48 11.73
CA GLY A 144 -22.15 7.15 13.12
C GLY A 144 -20.94 6.98 14.03
N TYR A 145 -19.72 7.22 13.53
CA TYR A 145 -18.47 7.07 14.29
C TYR A 145 -17.69 8.37 14.41
N VAL A 146 -16.85 8.44 15.42
CA VAL A 146 -15.85 9.49 15.65
C VAL A 146 -14.49 8.94 15.19
N MET A 147 -13.65 9.78 14.61
CA MET A 147 -12.27 9.46 14.27
C MET A 147 -11.40 9.50 15.54
N ASP A 148 -10.86 8.35 15.97
CA ASP A 148 -10.08 8.27 17.21
C ASP A 148 -8.61 8.66 16.98
N ALA A 149 -8.00 8.17 15.90
CA ALA A 149 -6.61 8.45 15.55
C ALA A 149 -6.51 8.83 14.06
N PRO A 150 -6.21 10.09 13.75
CA PRO A 150 -6.18 10.54 12.35
C PRO A 150 -5.00 9.97 11.56
N SER A 151 -3.89 9.58 12.20
CA SER A 151 -2.71 9.07 11.50
C SER A 151 -2.05 7.90 12.25
N THR A 152 -1.57 6.93 11.47
CA THR A 152 -0.84 5.75 11.95
C THR A 152 0.36 5.49 11.04
N ASN A 153 1.52 5.24 11.63
CA ASN A 153 2.72 4.86 10.89
C ASN A 153 2.83 3.34 10.79
N VAL A 154 3.29 2.87 9.64
CA VAL A 154 3.58 1.45 9.37
C VAL A 154 4.88 1.32 8.60
N VAL A 155 5.61 0.23 8.84
CA VAL A 155 6.85 -0.09 8.12
C VAL A 155 6.63 -1.41 7.38
N ILE A 156 6.81 -1.38 6.07
CA ILE A 156 6.89 -2.58 5.23
C ILE A 156 8.34 -3.04 5.23
N GLY A 157 8.58 -4.25 5.70
CA GLY A 157 9.90 -4.87 5.72
C GLY A 157 10.35 -5.39 4.36
N GLU A 158 11.59 -5.88 4.31
CA GLU A 158 12.13 -6.55 3.14
C GLU A 158 11.56 -7.96 2.98
N GLY A 159 11.75 -8.57 1.78
CA GLY A 159 11.41 -9.97 1.54
C GLY A 159 9.93 -10.26 1.28
N GLY A 160 9.14 -9.27 0.88
CA GLY A 160 7.71 -9.46 0.59
C GLY A 160 6.85 -9.44 1.85
N ASP A 161 7.24 -8.64 2.83
CA ASP A 161 6.56 -8.49 4.11
C ASP A 161 5.09 -8.07 3.95
N THR A 162 4.21 -8.66 4.75
CA THR A 162 2.79 -8.29 4.84
C THR A 162 2.51 -7.69 6.21
N GLN A 163 2.11 -6.43 6.24
CA GLN A 163 1.72 -5.75 7.46
C GLN A 163 0.21 -5.62 7.56
N THR A 164 -0.35 -5.94 8.74
CA THR A 164 -1.76 -5.71 9.05
C THR A 164 -1.88 -4.68 10.15
N VAL A 165 -2.62 -3.60 9.87
CA VAL A 165 -2.86 -2.51 10.82
C VAL A 165 -4.34 -2.46 11.17
N VAL A 166 -4.66 -2.60 12.46
CA VAL A 166 -6.03 -2.44 12.97
C VAL A 166 -6.21 -1.01 13.46
N ILE A 167 -7.21 -0.32 12.93
CA ILE A 167 -7.58 1.05 13.29
C ILE A 167 -9.04 1.04 13.75
N THR A 168 -9.30 1.59 14.94
CA THR A 168 -10.64 1.63 15.52
C THR A 168 -11.27 3.00 15.38
N ASN A 169 -12.61 3.05 15.44
CA ASN A 169 -13.36 4.28 15.68
C ASN A 169 -14.41 4.03 16.76
N THR A 170 -14.67 5.08 17.54
CA THR A 170 -15.65 5.05 18.62
C THR A 170 -17.06 5.38 18.08
N PRO A 171 -18.08 4.56 18.37
CA PRO A 171 -19.45 4.87 17.99
C PRO A 171 -19.95 6.14 18.69
N LYS A 172 -20.66 7.00 17.94
CA LYS A 172 -21.30 8.18 18.52
C LYS A 172 -22.46 7.77 19.41
N GLY A 173 -22.61 8.47 20.53
CA GLY A 173 -23.76 8.33 21.39
C GLY A 173 -25.03 8.96 20.83
N GLY A 174 -26.16 8.64 21.42
CA GLY A 174 -27.45 9.23 21.13
C GLY A 174 -28.14 9.75 22.40
N LEU A 175 -29.06 10.67 22.23
CA LEU A 175 -29.91 11.20 23.29
C LEU A 175 -31.39 10.97 22.89
N VAL A 176 -32.16 10.41 23.80
CA VAL A 176 -33.61 10.32 23.68
C VAL A 176 -34.24 11.22 24.75
N ILE A 177 -35.13 12.11 24.35
CA ILE A 177 -35.89 12.98 25.23
C ILE A 177 -37.34 12.54 25.16
N ASN A 178 -37.90 12.11 26.31
CA ASN A 178 -39.33 11.80 26.42
C ASN A 178 -40.03 12.93 27.17
N LYS A 179 -41.04 13.50 26.53
CA LYS A 179 -41.91 14.48 27.18
C LYS A 179 -43.26 13.84 27.48
N LEU A 180 -43.64 13.83 28.77
CA LEU A 180 -44.82 13.17 29.25
C LEU A 180 -45.71 14.18 30.04
N ASP A 181 -47.00 13.95 30.08
CA ASP A 181 -47.92 14.60 31.02
C ASP A 181 -47.58 14.20 32.45
N SER A 182 -47.57 15.15 33.36
CA SER A 182 -47.15 14.92 34.77
C SER A 182 -48.14 14.11 35.61
N VAL A 183 -49.38 13.98 35.15
CA VAL A 183 -50.47 13.29 35.86
C VAL A 183 -50.84 11.97 35.21
N THR A 184 -50.98 11.97 33.88
CA THR A 184 -51.42 10.79 33.12
C THR A 184 -50.27 9.93 32.64
N HIS A 185 -49.03 10.49 32.60
CA HIS A 185 -47.83 9.90 31.99
C HIS A 185 -47.93 9.61 30.48
N GLU A 186 -48.94 10.16 29.82
CA GLU A 186 -49.11 10.03 28.37
C GLU A 186 -48.09 10.91 27.63
N PRO A 187 -47.61 10.48 26.43
CA PRO A 187 -46.68 11.26 25.62
C PRO A 187 -47.29 12.59 25.18
N LEU A 188 -46.50 13.67 25.26
CA LEU A 188 -46.91 15.01 24.81
C LEU A 188 -46.16 15.35 23.51
N GLU A 189 -46.95 15.55 22.44
CA GLU A 189 -46.49 15.96 21.12
C GLU A 189 -46.37 17.49 21.01
N GLY A 190 -45.49 17.97 20.11
CA GLY A 190 -45.37 19.39 19.77
C GLY A 190 -44.56 20.24 20.76
N VAL A 191 -43.86 19.63 21.72
CA VAL A 191 -43.03 20.37 22.67
C VAL A 191 -41.65 20.62 22.06
N GLU A 192 -41.20 21.87 22.10
CA GLU A 192 -39.90 22.30 21.59
C GLU A 192 -38.84 22.31 22.70
N PHE A 193 -37.65 21.85 22.36
CA PHE A 193 -36.46 21.86 23.25
C PHE A 193 -35.29 22.53 22.54
N THR A 194 -34.50 23.28 23.29
CA THR A 194 -33.18 23.73 22.86
C THR A 194 -32.15 22.79 23.46
N ILE A 195 -31.23 22.28 22.63
CA ILE A 195 -30.14 21.38 23.03
C ILE A 195 -28.84 22.12 22.74
N THR A 196 -28.02 22.33 23.76
CA THR A 196 -26.71 22.97 23.68
C THR A 196 -25.67 22.08 24.36
N GLU A 197 -24.43 22.18 23.90
CA GLU A 197 -23.31 21.62 24.65
C GLU A 197 -23.13 22.40 25.96
N ALA A 198 -22.81 21.71 27.03
CA ALA A 198 -22.40 22.34 28.26
C ALA A 198 -20.87 22.52 28.24
N ASP A 199 -20.39 23.74 28.45
CA ASP A 199 -18.97 24.07 28.57
C ASP A 199 -18.36 23.50 29.87
#